data_da0ceb38e12d7a8fc8c36d65c8a0a1dd
#
_entry.id   da0ceb38e12d7a8fc8c36d65c8a0a1dd
#
_cell.length_a   1.000
_cell.length_b   1.000
_cell.length_c   1.000
_cell.angle_alpha   90.00
_cell.angle_beta   90.00
_cell.angle_gamma   90.00
#
_symmetry.space_group_name_H-M   'P 1'
#
loop_
_entity.id
_entity.type
_entity.pdbx_description
1 polymer ?
#
loop_
_entity_poly.entity_id
_entity_poly.type
_entity_poly.pdbx_seq_one_letter_code
_entity_poly.pdbx_strand_id
1 'polypeptide(L)'
;MLYMTREERQIQLEKMVNTRDLGGYETQGGMYSRAHKYIRAAAPTYATSKDIQTLKDYGVKVVIDLRSDFEKECQPNPFQNEKDIDYYEVNLFDSTKAAIVPEEVKTYKDLGGVYIYMLEGMKHKFKELFDIFVKYPYEGVMFHCSAGKDRTGVTAAL
;
A
#
# COMPACT_ATOMS: atom_id res chain seq x y z
N MET A 1 -10.81 11.91 17.89
CA MET A 1 -10.26 11.88 16.54
C MET A 1 -11.33 12.37 15.58
N LEU A 2 -10.99 13.20 14.63
CA LEU A 2 -11.95 13.94 13.81
C LEU A 2 -12.19 13.22 12.48
N TYR A 3 -13.39 13.39 11.94
CA TYR A 3 -13.70 13.11 10.55
C TYR A 3 -12.74 13.89 9.63
N MET A 4 -12.27 13.26 8.57
CA MET A 4 -11.51 13.92 7.51
C MET A 4 -12.28 13.83 6.20
N THR A 5 -12.34 14.95 5.48
CA THR A 5 -12.89 14.98 4.13
C THR A 5 -11.99 14.21 3.15
N ARG A 6 -12.49 13.96 1.96
CA ARG A 6 -11.70 13.32 0.89
C ARG A 6 -10.46 14.14 0.54
N GLU A 7 -10.60 15.46 0.50
CA GLU A 7 -9.54 16.41 0.19
C GLU A 7 -8.47 16.43 1.27
N GLU A 8 -8.87 16.44 2.55
CA GLU A 8 -7.94 16.42 3.70
C GLU A 8 -7.14 15.12 3.78
N ARG A 9 -7.69 13.99 3.32
CA ARG A 9 -6.96 12.74 3.24
C ARG A 9 -5.92 12.70 2.13
N GLN A 10 -6.07 13.51 1.10
CA GLN A 10 -5.16 13.53 -0.04
C GLN A 10 -3.85 14.23 0.32
N ILE A 11 -2.72 13.51 0.20
CA ILE A 11 -1.39 14.07 0.42
C ILE A 11 -0.89 14.62 -0.91
N GLN A 12 -0.69 15.95 -0.96
CA GLN A 12 -0.23 16.65 -2.16
C GLN A 12 1.28 16.44 -2.32
N LEU A 13 1.67 15.82 -3.42
CA LEU A 13 3.04 15.49 -3.77
C LEU A 13 3.34 15.96 -5.20
N GLU A 14 4.63 16.13 -5.53
CA GLU A 14 5.03 16.67 -6.84
C GLU A 14 4.93 15.63 -7.97
N LYS A 15 5.35 14.39 -7.69
CA LYS A 15 5.44 13.33 -8.69
C LYS A 15 4.75 12.03 -8.28
N MET A 16 4.55 11.81 -6.99
CA MET A 16 3.78 10.67 -6.54
C MET A 16 2.29 10.91 -6.72
N VAL A 17 1.57 9.89 -7.15
CA VAL A 17 0.14 9.95 -7.42
C VAL A 17 -0.63 8.98 -6.52
N ASN A 18 -1.94 9.18 -6.45
CA ASN A 18 -2.86 8.28 -5.74
C ASN A 18 -2.49 8.09 -4.26
N THR A 19 -1.87 9.11 -3.65
CA THR A 19 -1.37 9.06 -2.27
C THR A 19 -2.36 9.69 -1.32
N ARG A 20 -2.82 8.92 -0.33
CA ARG A 20 -3.78 9.41 0.66
C ARG A 20 -3.75 8.65 1.97
N ASP A 21 -4.11 9.35 3.04
CA ASP A 21 -4.33 8.80 4.38
C ASP A 21 -5.62 7.96 4.44
N LEU A 22 -5.61 6.91 5.23
CA LEU A 22 -6.78 6.09 5.58
C LEU A 22 -7.40 6.51 6.93
N GLY A 23 -7.01 7.66 7.46
CA GLY A 23 -7.61 8.25 8.65
C GLY A 23 -8.96 8.93 8.39
N GLY A 24 -9.70 9.14 9.47
CA GLY A 24 -10.96 9.89 9.43
C GLY A 24 -12.15 9.15 8.82
N TYR A 25 -12.07 7.85 8.59
CA TYR A 25 -13.23 7.02 8.24
C TYR A 25 -13.98 6.59 9.50
N GLU A 26 -15.29 6.75 9.48
CA GLU A 26 -16.13 6.28 10.57
C GLU A 26 -16.11 4.75 10.68
N THR A 27 -15.97 4.25 11.89
CA THR A 27 -15.98 2.83 12.21
C THR A 27 -17.33 2.42 12.80
N GLN A 28 -17.61 1.12 12.87
CA GLN A 28 -18.88 0.59 13.44
C GLN A 28 -19.16 1.05 14.89
N GLY A 29 -18.12 1.42 15.63
CA GLY A 29 -18.26 1.94 17.00
C GLY A 29 -18.47 3.45 17.11
N GLY A 30 -18.72 4.15 16.00
CA GLY A 30 -18.86 5.63 15.98
C GLY A 30 -17.56 6.39 16.23
N MET A 31 -16.43 5.68 16.22
CA MET A 31 -15.08 6.27 16.24
C MET A 31 -14.58 6.48 14.82
N TYR A 32 -13.47 7.15 14.67
CA TYR A 32 -12.82 7.36 13.39
C TYR A 32 -11.47 6.64 13.31
N SER A 33 -11.13 6.13 12.13
CA SER A 33 -9.80 5.58 11.88
C SER A 33 -8.73 6.64 12.14
N ARG A 34 -7.58 6.20 12.67
CA ARG A 34 -6.50 7.10 13.08
C ARG A 34 -5.81 7.72 11.86
N ALA A 35 -5.75 9.05 11.81
CA ALA A 35 -4.96 9.80 10.85
C ALA A 35 -3.45 9.57 11.04
N HIS A 36 -2.67 9.76 9.97
CA HIS A 36 -1.22 9.57 9.93
C HIS A 36 -0.74 8.15 10.25
N LYS A 37 -1.66 7.16 10.23
CA LYS A 37 -1.32 5.78 10.57
C LYS A 37 -1.11 4.91 9.33
N TYR A 38 -2.07 4.89 8.44
CA TYR A 38 -2.01 4.11 7.23
C TYR A 38 -2.18 5.00 6.00
N ILE A 39 -1.15 5.01 5.15
CA ILE A 39 -1.10 5.77 3.92
C ILE A 39 -1.05 4.79 2.75
N ARG A 40 -1.94 4.95 1.79
CA ARG A 40 -1.89 4.20 0.55
C ARG A 40 -1.37 5.06 -0.60
N ALA A 41 -0.63 4.46 -1.55
CA ALA A 41 -0.04 5.17 -2.67
C ALA A 41 0.09 4.30 -3.92
N ALA A 42 0.36 4.95 -5.06
CA ALA A 42 1.00 4.31 -6.22
C ALA A 42 2.51 4.16 -5.98
N ALA A 43 3.21 3.45 -6.87
CA ALA A 43 4.65 3.26 -6.77
C ALA A 43 5.38 4.62 -6.76
N PRO A 44 6.33 4.80 -5.83
CA PRO A 44 7.07 6.06 -5.67
C PRO A 44 8.24 6.20 -6.66
N THR A 45 8.23 5.50 -7.77
CA THR A 45 9.34 5.39 -8.73
C THR A 45 9.93 6.74 -9.14
N TYR A 46 9.09 7.75 -9.27
CA TYR A 46 9.49 9.11 -9.67
C TYR A 46 9.41 10.12 -8.54
N ALA A 47 9.33 9.65 -7.28
CA ALA A 47 9.28 10.54 -6.13
C ALA A 47 10.49 11.48 -6.11
N THR A 48 10.22 12.77 -5.91
CA THR A 48 11.27 13.76 -5.70
C THR A 48 11.77 13.69 -4.25
N SER A 49 12.95 14.27 -3.99
CA SER A 49 13.43 14.41 -2.60
C SER A 49 12.43 15.17 -1.73
N LYS A 50 11.67 16.09 -2.32
CA LYS A 50 10.62 16.83 -1.62
C LYS A 50 9.41 15.94 -1.32
N ASP A 51 9.01 15.05 -2.23
CA ASP A 51 7.95 14.06 -1.98
C ASP A 51 8.33 13.14 -0.80
N ILE A 52 9.56 12.63 -0.81
CA ILE A 52 10.08 11.78 0.25
C ILE A 52 10.08 12.52 1.58
N GLN A 53 10.59 13.75 1.60
CA GLN A 53 10.61 14.56 2.82
C GLN A 53 9.20 14.89 3.32
N THR A 54 8.30 15.24 2.42
CA THR A 54 6.88 15.49 2.77
C THR A 54 6.25 14.28 3.45
N LEU A 55 6.49 13.06 2.95
CA LEU A 55 5.97 11.85 3.55
C LEU A 55 6.60 11.56 4.92
N LYS A 56 7.90 11.79 5.08
CA LYS A 56 8.59 11.69 6.38
C LYS A 56 8.00 12.69 7.39
N ASP A 57 7.79 13.93 6.99
CA ASP A 57 7.20 14.98 7.83
C ASP A 57 5.74 14.67 8.17
N TYR A 58 5.03 14.00 7.26
CA TYR A 58 3.68 13.50 7.49
C TYR A 58 3.61 12.37 8.53
N GLY A 59 4.76 11.77 8.86
CA GLY A 59 4.88 10.73 9.89
C GLY A 59 5.16 9.32 9.34
N VAL A 60 5.40 9.16 8.04
CA VAL A 60 5.79 7.86 7.45
C VAL A 60 7.15 7.45 7.99
N LYS A 61 7.21 6.28 8.61
CA LYS A 61 8.42 5.62 9.11
C LYS A 61 8.61 4.23 8.51
N VAL A 62 7.57 3.68 7.93
CA VAL A 62 7.58 2.34 7.32
C VAL A 62 7.02 2.43 5.92
N VAL A 63 7.67 1.78 4.97
CA VAL A 63 7.20 1.64 3.59
C VAL A 63 7.14 0.16 3.23
N ILE A 64 5.99 -0.29 2.75
CA ILE A 64 5.77 -1.66 2.32
C ILE A 64 5.47 -1.69 0.82
N ASP A 65 6.34 -2.33 0.07
CA ASP A 65 6.22 -2.52 -1.36
C ASP A 65 5.51 -3.85 -1.66
N LEU A 66 4.32 -3.77 -2.24
CA LEU A 66 3.49 -4.93 -2.55
C LEU A 66 3.75 -5.48 -3.96
N ARG A 67 4.71 -4.92 -4.69
CA ARG A 67 5.04 -5.30 -6.06
C ARG A 67 5.85 -6.59 -6.12
N SER A 68 5.81 -7.22 -7.29
CA SER A 68 6.69 -8.35 -7.60
C SER A 68 8.15 -7.94 -7.75
N ASP A 69 9.04 -8.92 -7.68
CA ASP A 69 10.48 -8.69 -7.85
C ASP A 69 10.79 -8.11 -9.23
N PHE A 70 10.14 -8.60 -10.28
CA PHE A 70 10.29 -8.05 -11.62
C PHE A 70 9.90 -6.57 -11.72
N GLU A 71 8.78 -6.17 -11.10
CA GLU A 71 8.37 -4.75 -11.10
C GLU A 71 9.39 -3.87 -10.36
N LYS A 72 9.97 -4.37 -9.26
CA LYS A 72 10.98 -3.66 -8.47
C LYS A 72 12.33 -3.55 -9.19
N GLU A 73 12.73 -4.59 -9.89
CA GLU A 73 13.93 -4.57 -10.72
C GLU A 73 13.82 -3.55 -11.87
N CYS A 74 12.66 -3.52 -12.55
CA CYS A 74 12.41 -2.56 -13.62
C CYS A 74 12.29 -1.12 -13.11
N GLN A 75 11.72 -0.94 -11.93
CA GLN A 75 11.43 0.36 -11.33
C GLN A 75 11.78 0.34 -9.84
N PRO A 76 13.06 0.54 -9.49
CA PRO A 76 13.51 0.55 -8.10
C PRO A 76 12.74 1.54 -7.22
N ASN A 77 12.58 1.19 -5.96
CA ASN A 77 11.89 2.02 -4.97
C ASN A 77 12.90 2.97 -4.29
N PRO A 78 12.74 4.30 -4.38
CA PRO A 78 13.68 5.23 -3.78
C PRO A 78 13.76 5.13 -2.25
N PHE A 79 12.70 4.64 -1.59
CA PHE A 79 12.69 4.46 -0.13
C PHE A 79 13.61 3.34 0.38
N GLN A 80 14.09 2.43 -0.48
CA GLN A 80 15.04 1.38 -0.09
C GLN A 80 16.34 1.94 0.51
N ASN A 81 16.74 3.14 0.08
CA ASN A 81 17.99 3.77 0.49
C ASN A 81 17.82 4.84 1.58
N GLU A 82 16.60 5.04 2.06
CA GLU A 82 16.29 6.04 3.07
C GLU A 82 16.60 5.51 4.47
N LYS A 83 17.60 6.10 5.14
CA LYS A 83 18.10 5.63 6.44
C LYS A 83 17.07 5.67 7.57
N ASP A 84 16.09 6.58 7.47
CA ASP A 84 15.09 6.80 8.51
C ASP A 84 13.76 6.09 8.21
N ILE A 85 13.75 5.19 7.22
CA ILE A 85 12.58 4.43 6.78
C ILE A 85 12.88 2.94 6.90
N ASP A 86 12.02 2.22 7.59
CA ASP A 86 12.01 0.76 7.57
C ASP A 86 11.28 0.30 6.30
N TYR A 87 12.04 -0.29 5.38
CA TYR A 87 11.52 -0.75 4.10
C TYR A 87 11.26 -2.25 4.10
N TYR A 88 10.07 -2.65 3.68
CA TYR A 88 9.63 -4.05 3.56
C TYR A 88 9.12 -4.35 2.16
N GLU A 89 9.30 -5.59 1.76
CA GLU A 89 8.77 -6.14 0.51
C GLU A 89 7.82 -7.30 0.83
N VAL A 90 6.56 -7.14 0.46
CA VAL A 90 5.54 -8.19 0.58
C VAL A 90 4.87 -8.36 -0.78
N ASN A 91 5.40 -9.26 -1.59
CA ASN A 91 4.86 -9.53 -2.91
C ASN A 91 3.47 -10.16 -2.82
N LEU A 92 2.43 -9.38 -3.07
CA LEU A 92 1.03 -9.84 -3.10
C LEU A 92 0.60 -10.44 -4.44
N PHE A 93 1.46 -10.42 -5.45
CA PHE A 93 1.17 -11.03 -6.74
C PHE A 93 2.49 -11.37 -7.43
N ASP A 94 2.80 -12.64 -7.54
CA ASP A 94 4.00 -13.09 -8.23
C ASP A 94 3.85 -12.92 -9.73
N SER A 95 4.19 -11.74 -10.23
CA SER A 95 4.15 -11.42 -11.66
C SER A 95 5.34 -11.97 -12.45
N THR A 96 6.29 -12.69 -11.84
CA THR A 96 7.21 -13.51 -12.61
C THR A 96 6.46 -14.58 -13.40
N LYS A 97 5.23 -14.85 -12.93
CA LYS A 97 4.22 -15.67 -13.62
C LYS A 97 3.05 -14.85 -14.16
N ALA A 98 3.17 -13.53 -14.26
CA ALA A 98 2.07 -12.65 -14.72
C ALA A 98 1.63 -12.91 -16.16
N ALA A 99 2.46 -13.61 -16.95
CA ALA A 99 2.00 -14.21 -18.21
C ALA A 99 1.15 -15.49 -17.98
N ILE A 100 1.15 -16.01 -16.76
CA ILE A 100 0.38 -17.20 -16.37
C ILE A 100 -0.56 -16.77 -15.25
N VAL A 101 -1.64 -16.11 -15.65
CA VAL A 101 -2.82 -16.01 -14.77
C VAL A 101 -3.13 -17.47 -14.40
N PRO A 102 -3.12 -17.83 -13.10
CA PRO A 102 -3.47 -19.20 -12.71
C PRO A 102 -4.78 -19.61 -13.36
N GLU A 103 -4.89 -20.87 -13.79
CA GLU A 103 -6.08 -21.35 -14.50
C GLU A 103 -7.36 -21.07 -13.71
N GLU A 104 -7.25 -21.12 -12.39
CA GLU A 104 -8.33 -20.77 -11.46
C GLU A 104 -8.79 -19.31 -11.62
N VAL A 105 -7.88 -18.37 -11.85
CA VAL A 105 -8.21 -16.94 -12.07
C VAL A 105 -8.82 -16.70 -13.44
N LYS A 106 -8.45 -17.52 -14.44
CA LYS A 106 -9.06 -17.44 -15.79
C LYS A 106 -10.55 -17.80 -15.77
N THR A 107 -11.02 -18.51 -14.74
CA THR A 107 -12.44 -18.81 -14.56
C THR A 107 -13.22 -17.61 -14.04
N TYR A 108 -12.55 -16.62 -13.46
CA TYR A 108 -13.19 -15.40 -12.99
C TYR A 108 -13.35 -14.43 -14.16
N LYS A 109 -14.60 -14.10 -14.46
CA LYS A 109 -14.97 -13.25 -15.60
C LYS A 109 -14.82 -11.76 -15.34
N ASP A 110 -14.45 -11.38 -14.09
CA ASP A 110 -14.36 -9.98 -13.67
C ASP A 110 -13.24 -9.75 -12.63
N LEU A 111 -12.96 -8.48 -12.34
CA LEU A 111 -11.96 -8.07 -11.35
C LEU A 111 -12.28 -8.54 -9.92
N GLY A 112 -13.56 -8.73 -9.59
CA GLY A 112 -14.00 -9.23 -8.28
C GLY A 112 -13.43 -10.62 -8.00
N GLY A 113 -13.46 -11.50 -9.00
CA GLY A 113 -12.85 -12.82 -8.91
C GLY A 113 -11.34 -12.78 -8.67
N VAL A 114 -10.63 -11.85 -9.31
CA VAL A 114 -9.20 -11.65 -9.08
C VAL A 114 -8.93 -11.22 -7.64
N TYR A 115 -9.78 -10.37 -7.05
CA TYR A 115 -9.64 -9.95 -5.65
C TYR A 115 -9.93 -11.08 -4.67
N ILE A 116 -10.94 -11.92 -4.95
CA ILE A 116 -11.23 -13.13 -4.16
C ILE A 116 -10.03 -14.09 -4.21
N TYR A 117 -9.48 -14.35 -5.39
CA TYR A 117 -8.28 -15.17 -5.53
C TYR A 117 -7.11 -14.61 -4.73
N MET A 118 -6.88 -13.29 -4.78
CA MET A 118 -5.84 -12.62 -4.01
C MET A 118 -6.04 -12.87 -2.51
N LEU A 119 -7.25 -12.70 -2.00
CA LEU A 119 -7.58 -12.92 -0.60
C LEU A 119 -7.43 -14.38 -0.16
N GLU A 120 -7.86 -15.32 -0.98
CA GLU A 120 -7.83 -16.75 -0.65
C GLU A 120 -6.47 -17.39 -0.89
N GLY A 121 -5.86 -17.13 -2.04
CA GLY A 121 -4.59 -17.73 -2.46
C GLY A 121 -3.37 -17.12 -1.78
N MET A 122 -3.45 -15.86 -1.34
CA MET A 122 -2.32 -15.11 -0.78
C MET A 122 -2.45 -14.86 0.73
N LYS A 123 -3.25 -15.65 1.44
CA LYS A 123 -3.46 -15.51 2.90
C LYS A 123 -2.17 -15.41 3.71
N HIS A 124 -1.17 -16.21 3.35
CA HIS A 124 0.14 -16.19 4.01
C HIS A 124 0.88 -14.86 3.82
N LYS A 125 0.72 -14.21 2.65
CA LYS A 125 1.31 -12.89 2.38
C LYS A 125 0.55 -11.77 3.09
N PHE A 126 -0.77 -11.87 3.18
CA PHE A 126 -1.55 -10.95 4.01
C PHE A 126 -1.19 -11.09 5.49
N LYS A 127 -0.97 -12.32 5.97
CA LYS A 127 -0.49 -12.51 7.34
C LYS A 127 0.85 -11.81 7.57
N GLU A 128 1.83 -12.00 6.68
CA GLU A 128 3.13 -11.33 6.72
C GLU A 128 2.97 -9.79 6.76
N LEU A 129 2.10 -9.25 5.91
CA LEU A 129 1.77 -7.83 5.85
C LEU A 129 1.17 -7.31 7.18
N PHE A 130 0.21 -8.03 7.75
CA PHE A 130 -0.41 -7.65 9.01
C PHE A 130 0.54 -7.80 10.20
N ASP A 131 1.46 -8.78 10.19
CA ASP A 131 2.51 -8.90 11.21
C ASP A 131 3.41 -7.63 11.20
N ILE A 132 3.69 -7.05 10.02
CA ILE A 132 4.40 -5.77 9.91
C ILE A 132 3.56 -4.62 10.51
N PHE A 133 2.25 -4.55 10.20
CA PHE A 133 1.38 -3.51 10.78
C PHE A 133 1.34 -3.57 12.31
N VAL A 134 1.31 -4.76 12.88
CA VAL A 134 1.31 -4.98 14.34
C VAL A 134 2.65 -4.58 14.97
N LYS A 135 3.76 -4.80 14.27
CA LYS A 135 5.09 -4.40 14.72
C LYS A 135 5.24 -2.89 14.91
N TYR A 136 4.48 -2.11 14.17
CA TYR A 136 4.55 -0.64 14.18
C TYR A 136 3.20 -0.02 14.63
N PRO A 137 2.85 -0.10 15.91
CA PRO A 137 1.52 0.33 16.38
C PRO A 137 1.30 1.85 16.36
N TYR A 138 2.36 2.65 16.34
CA TYR A 138 2.28 4.10 16.45
C TYR A 138 2.77 4.84 15.21
N GLU A 139 3.70 4.27 14.48
CA GLU A 139 4.37 4.86 13.33
C GLU A 139 3.45 4.89 12.11
N GLY A 140 3.63 5.88 11.26
CA GLY A 140 2.97 5.96 9.96
C GLY A 140 3.52 4.88 9.01
N VAL A 141 2.63 4.08 8.44
CA VAL A 141 2.96 3.01 7.50
C VAL A 141 2.37 3.35 6.14
N MET A 142 3.23 3.52 5.15
CA MET A 142 2.81 3.64 3.76
C MET A 142 2.93 2.29 3.06
N PHE A 143 1.89 1.87 2.35
CA PHE A 143 1.93 0.70 1.50
C PHE A 143 1.46 1.02 0.08
N HIS A 144 2.07 0.40 -0.91
CA HIS A 144 1.80 0.68 -2.31
C HIS A 144 2.01 -0.55 -3.20
N CYS A 145 1.41 -0.52 -4.39
CA CYS A 145 1.74 -1.39 -5.51
C CYS A 145 2.20 -0.54 -6.70
N SER A 146 1.96 -0.94 -7.93
CA SER A 146 2.30 -0.10 -9.10
C SER A 146 1.36 1.08 -9.25
N ALA A 147 0.06 0.85 -9.44
CA ALA A 147 -0.95 1.90 -9.60
C ALA A 147 -1.56 2.40 -8.27
N GLY A 148 -1.32 1.71 -7.15
CA GLY A 148 -1.96 2.00 -5.87
C GLY A 148 -3.47 1.71 -5.87
N LYS A 149 -3.93 0.83 -6.78
CA LYS A 149 -5.34 0.55 -7.00
C LYS A 149 -5.75 -0.83 -6.47
N ASP A 150 -5.26 -1.90 -7.07
CA ASP A 150 -5.78 -3.25 -6.83
C ASP A 150 -5.18 -3.91 -5.58
N ARG A 151 -3.91 -4.30 -5.57
CA ARG A 151 -3.22 -4.88 -4.38
C ARG A 151 -3.31 -3.95 -3.18
N THR A 152 -3.06 -2.68 -3.40
CA THR A 152 -3.20 -1.61 -2.40
C THR A 152 -4.64 -1.43 -1.96
N GLY A 153 -5.60 -1.53 -2.88
CA GLY A 153 -7.03 -1.41 -2.59
C GLY A 153 -7.55 -2.54 -1.73
N VAL A 154 -7.20 -3.79 -2.06
CA VAL A 154 -7.56 -4.96 -1.24
C VAL A 154 -6.94 -4.85 0.15
N THR A 155 -5.67 -4.49 0.25
CA THR A 155 -5.00 -4.26 1.56
C THR A 155 -5.70 -3.19 2.38
N ALA A 156 -6.12 -2.10 1.76
CA ALA A 156 -6.81 -0.99 2.44
C ALA A 156 -8.24 -1.34 2.88
N ALA A 157 -8.86 -2.37 2.29
CA ALA A 157 -10.20 -2.81 2.62
C ALA A 157 -10.26 -3.81 3.79
N LEU A 158 -9.13 -4.45 4.10
CA LEU A 158 -8.96 -5.38 5.22
C LEU A 158 -8.67 -4.65 6.53
#